data_e550809b77e703ad566826040c054317
#
_entry.id   e550809b77e703ad566826040c054317
#
_cell.length_a   1.000
_cell.length_b   1.000
_cell.length_c   1.000
_cell.angle_alpha   90.00
_cell.angle_beta   90.00
_cell.angle_gamma   90.00
#
_symmetry.space_group_name_H-M   'P 1'
#
loop_
_entity.id
_entity.type
_entity.pdbx_description
1 polymer ?
#
loop_
_entity_poly.entity_id
_entity_poly.type
_entity_poly.pdbx_seq_one_letter_code
_entity_poly.pdbx_strand_id
1 'polypeptide(L)'
;MKISDAAKLLGISTDTIRYYEKEGVITPKRTSKNNYRDLDNRDIISLLICIYNRKIGYSMKGSVEYVEGIPVSKITDILNKKIDELELEVKETKNLINYLTTLKMESEIDFYNIGNYWITVEPKCYLLPYAKISQSEICFTKDNPRYYAKLFEYLPFINQAQVTNVENICDSPQSVTEWFFVIPEIIYNQIPQEFLEDAKVMPRRHCLNTVVINEDWEYPNTEIFRDIFNYLKKHNIKSCGIATATYPNYYFQESGKKVRYGIRGCRAASIRSSAAD
;
A
#
# COMPACT_ATOMS: atom_id res chain seq x y z
N MET A 1 37.71 -8.30 -30.20
CA MET A 1 37.83 -8.85 -28.81
C MET A 1 36.84 -9.98 -28.62
N LYS A 2 37.24 -11.08 -27.92
CA LYS A 2 36.28 -12.17 -27.63
C LYS A 2 35.22 -11.73 -26.63
N ILE A 3 34.01 -12.28 -26.74
CA ILE A 3 32.90 -11.97 -25.84
C ILE A 3 33.24 -12.22 -24.34
N SER A 4 34.05 -13.28 -24.07
CA SER A 4 34.50 -13.59 -22.70
C SER A 4 35.41 -12.51 -22.10
N ASP A 5 36.24 -11.91 -22.95
CA ASP A 5 37.19 -10.87 -22.52
C ASP A 5 36.48 -9.54 -22.32
N ALA A 6 35.52 -9.23 -23.21
CA ALA A 6 34.63 -8.07 -23.05
C ALA A 6 33.77 -8.18 -21.79
N ALA A 7 33.21 -9.36 -21.51
CA ALA A 7 32.42 -9.62 -20.31
C ALA A 7 33.22 -9.33 -19.01
N LYS A 8 34.47 -9.83 -18.95
CA LYS A 8 35.37 -9.56 -17.83
C LYS A 8 35.72 -8.07 -17.72
N LEU A 9 36.05 -7.43 -18.85
CA LEU A 9 36.42 -6.00 -18.91
C LEU A 9 35.25 -5.12 -18.42
N LEU A 10 34.02 -5.43 -18.85
CA LEU A 10 32.84 -4.61 -18.56
C LEU A 10 32.14 -4.98 -17.25
N GLY A 11 32.59 -6.05 -16.57
CA GLY A 11 31.98 -6.52 -15.33
C GLY A 11 30.54 -7.05 -15.50
N ILE A 12 30.22 -7.62 -16.67
CA ILE A 12 28.90 -8.20 -16.98
C ILE A 12 29.04 -9.65 -17.45
N SER A 13 27.93 -10.39 -17.51
CA SER A 13 27.95 -11.77 -18.01
C SER A 13 28.02 -11.82 -19.55
N THR A 14 28.54 -12.93 -20.09
CA THR A 14 28.47 -13.20 -21.55
C THR A 14 27.04 -13.26 -22.05
N ASP A 15 26.10 -13.69 -21.21
CA ASP A 15 24.69 -13.73 -21.56
C ASP A 15 24.07 -12.33 -21.62
N THR A 16 24.52 -11.42 -20.77
CA THR A 16 24.15 -9.99 -20.86
C THR A 16 24.62 -9.39 -22.19
N ILE A 17 25.85 -9.72 -22.66
CA ILE A 17 26.32 -9.23 -23.97
C ILE A 17 25.51 -9.85 -25.11
N ARG A 18 25.15 -11.12 -25.03
CA ARG A 18 24.26 -11.78 -26.01
C ARG A 18 22.85 -11.15 -26.03
N TYR A 19 22.36 -10.81 -24.86
CA TYR A 19 21.09 -10.09 -24.74
C TYR A 19 21.17 -8.71 -25.41
N TYR A 20 22.23 -7.95 -25.19
CA TYR A 20 22.45 -6.66 -25.83
C TYR A 20 22.61 -6.75 -27.36
N GLU A 21 23.26 -7.83 -27.86
CA GLU A 21 23.28 -8.14 -29.30
C GLU A 21 21.86 -8.38 -29.84
N LYS A 22 21.04 -9.14 -29.12
CA LYS A 22 19.65 -9.42 -29.50
C LYS A 22 18.79 -8.17 -29.53
N GLU A 23 19.00 -7.26 -28.59
CA GLU A 23 18.29 -5.97 -28.51
C GLU A 23 18.84 -4.90 -29.50
N GLY A 24 19.89 -5.22 -30.26
CA GLY A 24 20.42 -4.33 -31.30
C GLY A 24 21.45 -3.30 -30.81
N VAL A 25 21.92 -3.39 -29.56
CA VAL A 25 22.95 -2.49 -29.03
C VAL A 25 24.27 -2.67 -29.76
N ILE A 26 24.61 -3.89 -30.15
CA ILE A 26 25.83 -4.24 -30.88
C ILE A 26 25.52 -5.21 -32.02
N THR A 27 26.37 -5.22 -33.04
CA THR A 27 26.31 -6.12 -34.19
C THR A 27 27.69 -6.75 -34.45
N PRO A 28 28.15 -7.65 -33.58
CA PRO A 28 29.50 -8.18 -33.66
C PRO A 28 29.71 -9.01 -34.93
N LYS A 29 30.91 -8.86 -35.53
CA LYS A 29 31.32 -9.67 -36.65
C LYS A 29 31.54 -11.10 -36.21
N ARG A 30 31.26 -12.07 -37.08
CA ARG A 30 31.58 -13.47 -36.85
C ARG A 30 32.81 -13.89 -37.62
N THR A 31 33.76 -14.50 -36.93
CA THR A 31 34.96 -15.02 -37.59
C THR A 31 34.62 -16.21 -38.47
N SER A 32 35.11 -16.21 -39.70
CA SER A 32 34.84 -17.24 -40.72
C SER A 32 35.32 -18.65 -40.35
N LYS A 33 36.29 -18.76 -39.43
CA LYS A 33 36.86 -20.06 -39.02
C LYS A 33 36.06 -20.81 -37.96
N ASN A 34 35.44 -20.10 -36.99
CA ASN A 34 34.84 -20.76 -35.82
C ASN A 34 33.46 -20.17 -35.43
N ASN A 35 32.89 -19.32 -36.26
CA ASN A 35 31.64 -18.62 -36.00
C ASN A 35 31.57 -17.87 -34.63
N TYR A 36 32.76 -17.56 -34.04
CA TYR A 36 32.85 -16.82 -32.80
C TYR A 36 32.58 -15.32 -33.03
N ARG A 37 31.92 -14.70 -32.01
CA ARG A 37 31.69 -13.25 -31.99
C ARG A 37 33.00 -12.51 -31.73
N ASP A 38 33.35 -11.61 -32.61
CA ASP A 38 34.50 -10.71 -32.44
C ASP A 38 33.98 -9.29 -32.35
N LEU A 39 34.08 -8.73 -31.12
CA LEU A 39 33.65 -7.37 -30.81
C LEU A 39 34.75 -6.39 -31.23
N ASP A 40 34.39 -5.40 -31.98
CA ASP A 40 35.28 -4.29 -32.32
C ASP A 40 35.19 -3.15 -31.27
N ASN A 41 35.94 -2.08 -31.47
CA ASN A 41 35.95 -0.93 -30.55
C ASN A 41 34.59 -0.25 -30.48
N ARG A 42 33.83 -0.24 -31.56
CA ARG A 42 32.51 0.37 -31.63
C ARG A 42 31.54 -0.43 -30.77
N ASP A 43 31.59 -1.75 -30.86
CA ASP A 43 30.77 -2.64 -30.02
C ASP A 43 31.04 -2.39 -28.53
N ILE A 44 32.32 -2.26 -28.14
CA ILE A 44 32.70 -2.01 -26.74
C ILE A 44 32.18 -0.65 -26.27
N ILE A 45 32.29 0.39 -27.07
CA ILE A 45 31.76 1.74 -26.75
C ILE A 45 30.23 1.70 -26.63
N SER A 46 29.54 1.03 -27.56
CA SER A 46 28.08 0.87 -27.52
C SER A 46 27.62 0.13 -26.26
N LEU A 47 28.33 -0.93 -25.87
CA LEU A 47 28.06 -1.63 -24.60
C LEU A 47 28.27 -0.72 -23.38
N LEU A 48 29.34 0.09 -23.33
CA LEU A 48 29.58 1.04 -22.24
C LEU A 48 28.46 2.09 -22.16
N ILE A 49 28.04 2.66 -23.27
CA ILE A 49 26.94 3.63 -23.33
C ILE A 49 25.64 2.97 -22.82
N CYS A 50 25.36 1.75 -23.27
CA CYS A 50 24.16 1.05 -22.84
C CYS A 50 24.20 0.72 -21.35
N ILE A 51 25.32 0.23 -20.82
CA ILE A 51 25.52 -0.04 -19.38
C ILE A 51 25.32 1.24 -18.56
N TYR A 52 25.92 2.36 -19.01
CA TYR A 52 25.76 3.66 -18.35
C TYR A 52 24.30 4.08 -18.29
N ASN A 53 23.59 4.04 -19.42
CA ASN A 53 22.18 4.41 -19.47
C ASN A 53 21.30 3.51 -18.60
N ARG A 54 21.57 2.19 -18.59
CA ARG A 54 20.88 1.27 -17.68
C ARG A 54 21.10 1.57 -16.20
N LYS A 55 22.29 2.03 -15.81
CA LYS A 55 22.58 2.46 -14.44
C LYS A 55 21.86 3.75 -14.03
N ILE A 56 21.61 4.64 -14.98
CA ILE A 56 20.77 5.83 -14.75
C ILE A 56 19.28 5.48 -14.67
N GLY A 57 18.90 4.25 -15.04
CA GLY A 57 17.51 3.77 -14.97
C GLY A 57 16.74 3.95 -16.27
N TYR A 58 17.39 4.14 -17.41
CA TYR A 58 16.71 4.09 -18.70
C TYR A 58 16.28 2.66 -19.04
N SER A 59 15.17 2.53 -19.78
CA SER A 59 14.74 1.24 -20.33
C SER A 59 15.75 0.71 -21.35
N MET A 60 15.68 -0.58 -21.72
CA MET A 60 16.52 -1.14 -22.79
C MET A 60 16.31 -0.36 -24.09
N LYS A 61 15.05 -0.12 -24.47
CA LYS A 61 14.70 0.66 -25.66
C LYS A 61 15.33 2.06 -25.64
N GLY A 62 15.21 2.80 -24.54
CA GLY A 62 15.86 4.11 -24.39
C GLY A 62 17.37 4.03 -24.47
N SER A 63 17.99 2.97 -23.95
CA SER A 63 19.44 2.79 -24.04
C SER A 63 19.92 2.49 -25.46
N VAL A 64 19.13 1.76 -26.27
CA VAL A 64 19.41 1.54 -27.70
C VAL A 64 19.31 2.86 -28.46
N GLU A 65 18.26 3.65 -28.25
CA GLU A 65 18.10 4.96 -28.87
C GLU A 65 19.31 5.88 -28.61
N TYR A 66 19.89 5.84 -27.40
CA TYR A 66 21.13 6.57 -27.08
C TYR A 66 22.35 6.08 -27.87
N VAL A 67 22.47 4.77 -28.09
CA VAL A 67 23.58 4.18 -28.87
C VAL A 67 23.45 4.52 -30.35
N GLU A 68 22.22 4.56 -30.87
CA GLU A 68 21.93 4.95 -32.27
C GLU A 68 22.14 6.44 -32.52
N GLY A 69 21.98 7.25 -31.48
CA GLY A 69 22.16 8.71 -31.50
C GLY A 69 20.88 9.48 -31.29
N ILE A 70 20.88 10.34 -30.27
CA ILE A 70 19.78 11.25 -29.96
C ILE A 70 20.10 12.63 -30.48
N PRO A 71 19.15 13.34 -31.15
CA PRO A 71 19.34 14.73 -31.50
C PRO A 71 19.66 15.61 -30.31
N VAL A 72 20.68 16.44 -30.40
CA VAL A 72 21.14 17.31 -29.30
C VAL A 72 19.98 18.14 -28.72
N SER A 73 19.07 18.60 -29.56
CA SER A 73 17.89 19.38 -29.16
C SER A 73 16.92 18.61 -28.21
N LYS A 74 16.98 17.28 -28.20
CA LYS A 74 16.11 16.44 -27.35
C LYS A 74 16.76 15.95 -26.04
N ILE A 75 18.09 16.09 -25.92
CA ILE A 75 18.82 15.56 -24.77
C ILE A 75 18.31 16.17 -23.47
N THR A 76 18.15 17.50 -23.42
CA THR A 76 17.69 18.21 -22.21
C THR A 76 16.30 17.78 -21.81
N ASP A 77 15.37 17.62 -22.76
CA ASP A 77 14.00 17.18 -22.44
C ASP A 77 13.97 15.76 -21.88
N ILE A 78 14.79 14.87 -22.45
CA ILE A 78 14.90 13.48 -21.96
C ILE A 78 15.48 13.43 -20.54
N LEU A 79 16.50 14.25 -20.26
CA LEU A 79 17.10 14.34 -18.93
C LEU A 79 16.13 14.93 -17.91
N ASN A 80 15.43 16.02 -18.26
CA ASN A 80 14.41 16.63 -17.40
C ASN A 80 13.33 15.62 -17.06
N LYS A 81 12.79 14.92 -18.06
CA LYS A 81 11.79 13.88 -17.83
C LYS A 81 12.29 12.81 -16.87
N LYS A 82 13.56 12.39 -16.97
CA LYS A 82 14.13 11.40 -16.06
C LYS A 82 14.30 11.94 -14.64
N ILE A 83 14.67 13.23 -14.52
CA ILE A 83 14.73 13.91 -13.23
C ILE A 83 13.36 13.93 -12.57
N ASP A 84 12.31 14.36 -13.30
CA ASP A 84 10.93 14.41 -12.80
C ASP A 84 10.45 13.03 -12.34
N GLU A 85 10.75 11.95 -13.11
CA GLU A 85 10.44 10.57 -12.71
C GLU A 85 11.10 10.17 -11.38
N LEU A 86 12.39 10.49 -11.21
CA LEU A 86 13.15 10.20 -10.00
C LEU A 86 12.67 11.04 -8.80
N GLU A 87 12.31 12.30 -9.01
CA GLU A 87 11.75 13.17 -7.96
C GLU A 87 10.39 12.63 -7.47
N LEU A 88 9.57 12.13 -8.40
CA LEU A 88 8.31 11.48 -8.05
C LEU A 88 8.57 10.20 -7.23
N GLU A 89 9.50 9.33 -7.66
CA GLU A 89 9.87 8.11 -6.95
C GLU A 89 10.39 8.41 -5.52
N VAL A 90 11.21 9.45 -5.37
CA VAL A 90 11.69 9.92 -4.06
C VAL A 90 10.52 10.38 -3.18
N LYS A 91 9.57 11.11 -3.74
CA LYS A 91 8.37 11.57 -3.01
C LYS A 91 7.53 10.40 -2.54
N GLU A 92 7.27 9.44 -3.43
CA GLU A 92 6.49 8.22 -3.10
C GLU A 92 7.19 7.38 -2.03
N THR A 93 8.51 7.20 -2.16
CA THR A 93 9.33 6.48 -1.17
C THR A 93 9.28 7.18 0.20
N LYS A 94 9.38 8.51 0.26
CA LYS A 94 9.24 9.26 1.52
C LYS A 94 7.86 9.09 2.15
N ASN A 95 6.80 9.12 1.36
CA ASN A 95 5.45 8.89 1.84
C ASN A 95 5.31 7.48 2.45
N LEU A 96 5.88 6.48 1.81
CA LEU A 96 5.89 5.10 2.32
C LEU A 96 6.68 4.97 3.61
N ILE A 97 7.86 5.60 3.72
CA ILE A 97 8.64 5.63 4.96
C ILE A 97 7.85 6.26 6.10
N ASN A 98 7.18 7.39 5.86
CA ASN A 98 6.35 8.06 6.85
C ASN A 98 5.20 7.16 7.30
N TYR A 99 4.52 6.50 6.35
CA TYR A 99 3.46 5.53 6.66
C TYR A 99 3.98 4.39 7.54
N LEU A 100 5.09 3.75 7.16
CA LEU A 100 5.68 2.65 7.93
C LEU A 100 6.15 3.08 9.32
N THR A 101 6.66 4.32 9.45
CA THR A 101 7.04 4.89 10.75
C THR A 101 5.82 5.06 11.65
N THR A 102 4.72 5.59 11.09
CA THR A 102 3.46 5.71 11.82
C THR A 102 2.93 4.34 12.22
N LEU A 103 2.90 3.39 11.29
CA LEU A 103 2.43 2.02 11.55
C LEU A 103 3.24 1.33 12.66
N LYS A 104 4.57 1.52 12.67
CA LYS A 104 5.43 1.01 13.75
C LYS A 104 5.03 1.59 15.11
N MET A 105 4.94 2.93 15.22
CA MET A 105 4.56 3.59 16.46
C MET A 105 3.18 3.14 16.95
N GLU A 106 2.25 3.01 16.03
CA GLU A 106 0.90 2.58 16.32
C GLU A 106 0.88 1.11 16.79
N SER A 107 1.67 0.23 16.18
CA SER A 107 1.78 -1.18 16.61
C SER A 107 2.38 -1.31 18.01
N GLU A 108 3.35 -0.47 18.36
CA GLU A 108 3.92 -0.42 19.71
C GLU A 108 2.86 0.03 20.74
N ILE A 109 2.09 1.08 20.43
CA ILE A 109 1.00 1.57 21.28
C ILE A 109 -0.06 0.50 21.46
N ASP A 110 -0.47 -0.15 20.38
CA ASP A 110 -1.51 -1.18 20.41
C ASP A 110 -1.08 -2.35 21.28
N PHE A 111 0.15 -2.81 21.15
CA PHE A 111 0.69 -3.91 21.95
C PHE A 111 0.65 -3.64 23.46
N TYR A 112 1.01 -2.42 23.88
CA TYR A 112 0.96 -2.01 25.30
C TYR A 112 -0.46 -1.76 25.82
N ASN A 113 -1.44 -1.57 24.92
CA ASN A 113 -2.81 -1.25 25.30
C ASN A 113 -3.81 -2.38 25.08
N ILE A 114 -3.33 -3.62 24.90
CA ILE A 114 -4.23 -4.78 24.82
C ILE A 114 -5.10 -4.85 26.09
N GLY A 115 -6.43 -4.83 25.91
CA GLY A 115 -7.41 -4.86 26.99
C GLY A 115 -7.58 -3.55 27.77
N ASN A 116 -6.79 -2.53 27.46
CA ASN A 116 -6.95 -1.20 28.03
C ASN A 116 -7.90 -0.34 27.20
N TYR A 117 -8.43 0.73 27.83
CA TYR A 117 -9.33 1.67 27.19
C TYR A 117 -8.76 3.08 27.28
N TRP A 118 -8.75 3.80 26.16
CA TRP A 118 -8.27 5.18 26.11
C TRP A 118 -9.09 6.02 25.14
N ILE A 119 -9.06 7.33 25.32
CA ILE A 119 -9.77 8.27 24.46
C ILE A 119 -8.78 9.00 23.55
N THR A 120 -9.09 9.05 22.25
CA THR A 120 -8.35 9.85 21.26
C THR A 120 -9.28 10.83 20.57
N VAL A 121 -8.68 11.82 19.93
CA VAL A 121 -9.36 12.69 18.96
C VAL A 121 -9.01 12.20 17.57
N GLU A 122 -9.97 11.58 16.92
CA GLU A 122 -9.79 11.10 15.55
C GLU A 122 -9.99 12.24 14.55
N PRO A 123 -9.10 12.38 13.57
CA PRO A 123 -9.23 13.38 12.53
C PRO A 123 -10.45 13.09 11.65
N LYS A 124 -10.83 14.08 10.84
CA LYS A 124 -11.83 13.89 9.79
C LYS A 124 -11.36 12.84 8.80
N CYS A 125 -12.26 11.94 8.43
CA CYS A 125 -12.03 10.92 7.42
C CYS A 125 -13.31 10.66 6.62
N TYR A 126 -13.20 9.81 5.61
CA TYR A 126 -14.32 9.41 4.77
C TYR A 126 -14.44 7.89 4.78
N LEU A 127 -15.65 7.40 4.91
CA LEU A 127 -15.97 5.97 4.88
C LEU A 127 -16.60 5.62 3.55
N LEU A 128 -15.90 4.86 2.74
CA LEU A 128 -16.40 4.37 1.44
C LEU A 128 -16.80 2.90 1.58
N PRO A 129 -18.10 2.56 1.49
CA PRO A 129 -18.54 1.17 1.60
C PRO A 129 -18.03 0.36 0.41
N TYR A 130 -17.45 -0.81 0.66
CA TYR A 130 -16.97 -1.66 -0.43
C TYR A 130 -17.47 -3.09 -0.40
N ALA A 131 -17.80 -3.64 0.77
CA ALA A 131 -18.33 -5.00 0.86
C ALA A 131 -19.27 -5.18 2.05
N LYS A 132 -20.16 -6.16 1.92
CA LYS A 132 -20.92 -6.75 3.01
C LYS A 132 -20.47 -8.19 3.16
N ILE A 133 -20.14 -8.57 4.39
CA ILE A 133 -19.66 -9.92 4.69
C ILE A 133 -20.66 -10.60 5.60
N SER A 134 -21.14 -11.76 5.17
CA SER A 134 -21.95 -12.69 5.96
C SER A 134 -21.17 -13.97 6.23
N GLN A 135 -21.71 -14.90 7.01
CA GLN A 135 -21.04 -16.16 7.35
C GLN A 135 -20.62 -17.01 6.14
N SER A 136 -21.25 -16.85 5.00
CA SER A 136 -21.04 -17.69 3.82
C SER A 136 -20.58 -16.94 2.57
N GLU A 137 -20.65 -15.61 2.56
CA GLU A 137 -20.49 -14.87 1.31
C GLU A 137 -19.95 -13.45 1.52
N ILE A 138 -19.13 -13.01 0.57
CA ILE A 138 -18.66 -11.62 0.47
C ILE A 138 -19.35 -10.99 -0.74
N CYS A 139 -20.18 -9.99 -0.48
CA CYS A 139 -20.86 -9.23 -1.51
C CYS A 139 -20.24 -7.84 -1.66
N PHE A 140 -19.56 -7.58 -2.76
CA PHE A 140 -19.06 -6.25 -3.07
C PHE A 140 -20.21 -5.28 -3.39
N THR A 141 -20.08 -4.02 -2.98
CA THR A 141 -21.13 -3.01 -3.17
C THR A 141 -21.30 -2.59 -4.63
N LYS A 142 -20.26 -2.75 -5.46
CA LYS A 142 -20.31 -2.47 -6.90
C LYS A 142 -19.86 -3.71 -7.68
N ASP A 143 -20.63 -4.09 -8.69
CA ASP A 143 -20.27 -5.19 -9.61
C ASP A 143 -19.33 -4.67 -10.70
N ASN A 144 -18.16 -4.18 -10.30
CA ASN A 144 -17.15 -3.65 -11.20
C ASN A 144 -15.72 -3.92 -10.66
N PRO A 145 -15.07 -5.00 -11.08
CA PRO A 145 -13.72 -5.32 -10.64
C PRO A 145 -12.69 -4.22 -10.92
N ARG A 146 -12.84 -3.47 -12.01
CA ARG A 146 -11.93 -2.37 -12.35
C ARG A 146 -12.02 -1.20 -11.37
N TYR A 147 -13.20 -0.98 -10.79
CA TYR A 147 -13.42 0.01 -9.76
C TYR A 147 -12.52 -0.26 -8.54
N TYR A 148 -12.54 -1.50 -8.05
CA TYR A 148 -11.73 -1.89 -6.90
C TYR A 148 -10.25 -1.94 -7.21
N ALA A 149 -9.84 -2.42 -8.40
CA ALA A 149 -8.44 -2.43 -8.81
C ALA A 149 -7.82 -1.02 -8.74
N LYS A 150 -8.55 -0.01 -9.18
CA LYS A 150 -8.09 1.39 -9.10
C LYS A 150 -8.05 1.91 -7.66
N LEU A 151 -9.01 1.54 -6.80
CA LEU A 151 -8.97 1.92 -5.39
C LEU A 151 -7.81 1.26 -4.65
N PHE A 152 -7.45 0.04 -5.02
CA PHE A 152 -6.31 -0.66 -4.43
C PHE A 152 -4.95 -0.03 -4.76
N GLU A 153 -4.85 0.81 -5.79
CA GLU A 153 -3.65 1.60 -6.09
C GLU A 153 -3.33 2.61 -4.96
N TYR A 154 -4.33 2.98 -4.13
CA TYR A 154 -4.13 3.86 -2.98
C TYR A 154 -3.72 3.14 -1.70
N LEU A 155 -3.65 1.80 -1.71
CA LEU A 155 -3.07 1.06 -0.59
C LEU A 155 -1.55 1.33 -0.52
N PRO A 156 -0.98 1.45 0.66
CA PRO A 156 -1.56 1.26 1.99
C PRO A 156 -2.11 2.54 2.64
N PHE A 157 -2.26 3.64 1.93
CA PHE A 157 -2.65 4.95 2.49
C PHE A 157 -4.15 5.06 2.81
N ILE A 158 -4.97 4.14 2.32
CA ILE A 158 -6.34 3.94 2.76
C ILE A 158 -6.42 2.65 3.57
N ASN A 159 -7.17 2.67 4.67
CA ASN A 159 -7.29 1.53 5.56
C ASN A 159 -8.63 0.83 5.35
N GLN A 160 -8.70 -0.46 5.69
CA GLN A 160 -9.94 -1.21 5.71
C GLN A 160 -10.47 -1.27 7.14
N ALA A 161 -11.77 -1.06 7.30
CA ALA A 161 -12.44 -1.18 8.57
C ALA A 161 -13.80 -1.85 8.42
N GLN A 162 -14.11 -2.67 9.39
CA GLN A 162 -15.47 -3.07 9.65
C GLN A 162 -16.20 -1.94 10.38
N VAL A 163 -17.38 -1.61 9.91
CA VAL A 163 -18.21 -0.56 10.52
C VAL A 163 -19.55 -1.14 10.92
N THR A 164 -19.99 -0.81 12.10
CA THR A 164 -21.30 -1.22 12.60
C THR A 164 -21.94 -0.08 13.36
N ASN A 165 -23.28 -0.04 13.39
CA ASN A 165 -24.01 0.90 14.22
C ASN A 165 -24.00 0.38 15.67
N VAL A 166 -23.66 1.25 16.61
CA VAL A 166 -23.64 0.92 18.03
C VAL A 166 -24.98 0.38 18.53
N GLU A 167 -26.09 0.90 18.02
CA GLU A 167 -27.44 0.46 18.42
C GLU A 167 -27.75 -0.96 17.94
N ASN A 168 -27.18 -1.40 16.81
CA ASN A 168 -27.47 -2.72 16.23
C ASN A 168 -26.72 -3.86 16.89
N ILE A 169 -25.68 -3.58 17.68
CA ILE A 169 -24.83 -4.64 18.26
C ILE A 169 -25.52 -5.31 19.46
N CYS A 170 -26.38 -4.55 20.15
CA CYS A 170 -27.08 -5.07 21.34
C CYS A 170 -28.15 -6.13 21.01
N ASP A 171 -28.66 -6.12 19.77
CA ASP A 171 -29.88 -6.87 19.44
C ASP A 171 -29.65 -8.15 18.61
N SER A 172 -28.52 -8.36 17.97
CA SER A 172 -28.28 -9.59 17.20
C SER A 172 -26.78 -9.89 16.95
N PRO A 173 -26.26 -11.02 17.45
CA PRO A 173 -24.87 -11.45 17.26
C PRO A 173 -24.53 -11.87 15.82
N GLN A 174 -25.52 -12.02 14.94
CA GLN A 174 -25.36 -12.57 13.59
C GLN A 174 -25.52 -11.50 12.49
N SER A 175 -25.38 -10.23 12.80
CA SER A 175 -25.59 -9.16 11.82
C SER A 175 -24.53 -9.16 10.73
N VAL A 176 -24.98 -8.97 9.50
CA VAL A 176 -24.14 -8.66 8.34
C VAL A 176 -23.22 -7.51 8.69
N THR A 177 -21.92 -7.70 8.51
CA THR A 177 -20.95 -6.65 8.77
C THR A 177 -20.65 -5.91 7.48
N GLU A 178 -20.67 -4.59 7.56
CA GLU A 178 -20.30 -3.74 6.43
C GLU A 178 -18.83 -3.35 6.52
N TRP A 179 -18.13 -3.47 5.40
CA TRP A 179 -16.74 -3.13 5.27
C TRP A 179 -16.56 -1.86 4.46
N PHE A 180 -15.68 -1.00 4.96
CA PHE A 180 -15.40 0.31 4.39
C PHE A 180 -13.91 0.52 4.18
N PHE A 181 -13.56 1.27 3.14
CA PHE A 181 -12.28 1.95 3.12
C PHE A 181 -12.39 3.21 3.99
N VAL A 182 -11.45 3.36 4.90
CA VAL A 182 -11.25 4.58 5.68
C VAL A 182 -10.23 5.43 4.93
N ILE A 183 -10.70 6.54 4.39
CA ILE A 183 -9.91 7.44 3.56
C ILE A 183 -9.55 8.66 4.41
N PRO A 184 -8.27 8.86 4.78
CA PRO A 184 -7.82 10.07 5.46
C PRO A 184 -8.08 11.32 4.61
N GLU A 185 -8.36 12.45 5.24
CA GLU A 185 -8.64 13.72 4.53
C GLU A 185 -7.49 14.13 3.60
N ILE A 186 -6.24 13.85 3.98
CA ILE A 186 -5.06 14.15 3.17
C ILE A 186 -5.02 13.35 1.85
N ILE A 187 -5.62 12.18 1.80
CA ILE A 187 -5.67 11.31 0.61
C ILE A 187 -6.94 11.56 -0.21
N TYR A 188 -8.01 12.03 0.42
CA TYR A 188 -9.33 12.21 -0.21
C TYR A 188 -9.26 12.98 -1.54
N ASN A 189 -8.51 14.07 -1.56
CA ASN A 189 -8.38 14.92 -2.77
C ASN A 189 -7.51 14.31 -3.88
N GLN A 190 -6.83 13.19 -3.61
CA GLN A 190 -6.01 12.47 -4.59
C GLN A 190 -6.80 11.37 -5.29
N ILE A 191 -7.96 11.00 -4.74
CA ILE A 191 -8.84 9.98 -5.31
C ILE A 191 -9.83 10.65 -6.24
N PRO A 192 -10.01 10.15 -7.48
CA PRO A 192 -11.00 10.70 -8.41
C PRO A 192 -12.42 10.68 -7.81
N GLN A 193 -13.18 11.75 -8.02
CA GLN A 193 -14.50 11.92 -7.43
C GLN A 193 -15.49 10.81 -7.79
N GLU A 194 -15.36 10.22 -8.96
CA GLU A 194 -16.18 9.08 -9.41
C GLU A 194 -16.13 7.87 -8.45
N PHE A 195 -15.03 7.74 -7.66
CA PHE A 195 -14.90 6.69 -6.65
C PHE A 195 -15.47 7.09 -5.29
N LEU A 196 -15.76 8.35 -5.08
CA LEU A 196 -16.13 8.92 -3.77
C LEU A 196 -17.61 9.24 -3.64
N GLU A 197 -18.43 8.94 -4.65
CA GLU A 197 -19.88 9.25 -4.67
C GLU A 197 -20.62 8.71 -3.45
N ASP A 198 -20.28 7.49 -3.00
CA ASP A 198 -20.89 6.84 -1.84
C ASP A 198 -20.14 7.07 -0.52
N ALA A 199 -19.11 7.90 -0.54
CA ALA A 199 -18.30 8.14 0.64
C ALA A 199 -19.03 9.00 1.68
N LYS A 200 -19.10 8.50 2.92
CA LYS A 200 -19.72 9.18 4.06
C LYS A 200 -18.67 9.96 4.83
N VAL A 201 -18.93 11.22 5.09
CA VAL A 201 -18.03 12.07 5.89
C VAL A 201 -18.12 11.69 7.35
N MET A 202 -16.97 11.42 7.97
CA MET A 202 -16.82 11.29 9.41
C MET A 202 -16.08 12.53 9.93
N PRO A 203 -16.73 13.42 10.68
CA PRO A 203 -16.10 14.60 11.21
C PRO A 203 -15.06 14.25 12.27
N ARG A 204 -14.21 15.20 12.59
CA ARG A 204 -13.31 15.10 13.75
C ARG A 204 -14.13 14.82 15.01
N ARG A 205 -13.71 13.81 15.80
CA ARG A 205 -14.50 13.30 16.91
C ARG A 205 -13.62 12.67 17.99
N HIS A 206 -14.15 12.66 19.22
CA HIS A 206 -13.56 11.87 20.30
C HIS A 206 -13.99 10.42 20.14
N CYS A 207 -13.04 9.49 20.26
CA CYS A 207 -13.27 8.05 20.17
C CYS A 207 -12.72 7.35 21.40
N LEU A 208 -13.48 6.41 21.94
CA LEU A 208 -12.98 5.42 22.89
C LEU A 208 -12.33 4.30 22.10
N ASN A 209 -11.11 3.98 22.42
CA ASN A 209 -10.35 2.92 21.77
C ASN A 209 -10.03 1.81 22.75
N THR A 210 -9.86 0.61 22.22
CA THR A 210 -9.28 -0.54 22.91
C THR A 210 -8.63 -1.44 21.88
N VAL A 211 -7.72 -2.29 22.30
CA VAL A 211 -7.16 -3.37 21.47
C VAL A 211 -7.63 -4.70 22.02
N VAL A 212 -8.22 -5.51 21.18
CA VAL A 212 -8.73 -6.85 21.52
C VAL A 212 -7.98 -7.89 20.69
N ILE A 213 -7.64 -9.01 21.32
CA ILE A 213 -7.06 -10.17 20.62
C ILE A 213 -8.21 -11.01 20.09
N ASN A 214 -8.19 -11.29 18.78
CA ASN A 214 -9.11 -12.23 18.17
C ASN A 214 -8.35 -13.46 17.69
N GLU A 215 -8.66 -14.63 18.21
CA GLU A 215 -8.02 -15.89 17.84
C GLU A 215 -8.68 -16.58 16.64
N ASP A 216 -9.94 -16.24 16.34
CA ASP A 216 -10.73 -16.90 15.30
C ASP A 216 -10.74 -16.14 13.98
N TRP A 217 -10.44 -16.88 12.89
CA TRP A 217 -10.50 -16.37 11.52
C TRP A 217 -11.92 -16.24 11.00
N GLU A 218 -12.82 -16.91 11.65
CA GLU A 218 -14.02 -17.29 10.96
C GLU A 218 -15.01 -16.16 10.75
N TYR A 219 -14.87 -15.02 11.36
CA TYR A 219 -15.66 -13.81 11.07
C TYR A 219 -15.34 -12.71 12.08
N PRO A 220 -15.45 -11.45 11.67
CA PRO A 220 -15.51 -10.37 12.63
C PRO A 220 -16.72 -10.61 13.54
N ASN A 221 -16.45 -11.22 14.65
CA ASN A 221 -17.45 -11.51 15.65
C ASN A 221 -17.88 -10.20 16.28
N THR A 222 -19.19 -9.95 16.30
CA THR A 222 -19.74 -8.79 17.03
C THR A 222 -19.44 -8.86 18.53
N GLU A 223 -19.00 -10.00 19.03
CA GLU A 223 -18.53 -10.16 20.42
C GLU A 223 -17.39 -9.25 20.81
N ILE A 224 -16.50 -8.91 19.84
CA ILE A 224 -15.41 -7.95 20.08
C ILE A 224 -15.94 -6.57 20.51
N PHE A 225 -17.13 -6.23 20.07
CA PHE A 225 -17.76 -4.97 20.45
C PHE A 225 -18.48 -5.09 21.83
N ARG A 226 -18.77 -6.29 22.31
CA ARG A 226 -19.49 -6.51 23.56
C ARG A 226 -18.73 -5.91 24.76
N ASP A 227 -17.43 -6.13 24.82
CA ASP A 227 -16.61 -5.64 25.94
C ASP A 227 -16.58 -4.10 25.99
N ILE A 228 -16.55 -3.46 24.83
CA ILE A 228 -16.62 -2.00 24.77
C ILE A 228 -17.97 -1.49 25.25
N PHE A 229 -19.07 -2.14 24.87
CA PHE A 229 -20.39 -1.74 25.35
C PHE A 229 -20.54 -1.94 26.85
N ASN A 230 -20.02 -3.04 27.36
CA ASN A 230 -19.99 -3.30 28.80
C ASN A 230 -19.19 -2.20 29.52
N TYR A 231 -18.06 -1.79 28.94
CA TYR A 231 -17.25 -0.69 29.47
C TYR A 231 -18.01 0.64 29.45
N LEU A 232 -18.61 1.00 28.29
CA LEU A 232 -19.40 2.22 28.14
C LEU A 232 -20.55 2.27 29.14
N LYS A 233 -21.29 1.16 29.27
CA LYS A 233 -22.41 1.04 30.21
C LYS A 233 -21.95 1.17 31.65
N LYS A 234 -20.87 0.49 32.02
CA LYS A 234 -20.29 0.51 33.37
C LYS A 234 -19.85 1.93 33.77
N HIS A 235 -19.32 2.69 32.84
CA HIS A 235 -18.79 4.04 33.09
C HIS A 235 -19.81 5.14 32.75
N ASN A 236 -21.05 4.80 32.44
CA ASN A 236 -22.11 5.73 32.06
C ASN A 236 -21.72 6.67 30.91
N ILE A 237 -20.94 6.15 29.94
CA ILE A 237 -20.51 6.90 28.76
C ILE A 237 -21.54 6.69 27.67
N LYS A 238 -22.15 7.79 27.19
CA LYS A 238 -23.08 7.75 26.06
C LYS A 238 -22.30 7.64 24.76
N SER A 239 -22.48 6.55 24.04
CA SER A 239 -22.00 6.41 22.68
C SER A 239 -23.02 6.99 21.70
N CYS A 240 -22.57 7.61 20.63
CA CYS A 240 -23.44 8.04 19.55
C CYS A 240 -22.82 7.70 18.19
N GLY A 241 -23.51 6.90 17.39
CA GLY A 241 -23.17 6.61 16.02
C GLY A 241 -22.55 5.24 15.78
N ILE A 242 -21.38 5.20 15.15
CA ILE A 242 -20.79 3.96 14.63
C ILE A 242 -19.57 3.51 15.44
N ALA A 243 -19.37 2.21 15.49
CA ALA A 243 -18.15 1.57 15.94
C ALA A 243 -17.35 1.07 14.72
N THR A 244 -16.04 1.25 14.76
CA THR A 244 -15.14 0.80 13.69
C THR A 244 -14.09 -0.16 14.25
N ALA A 245 -13.87 -1.27 13.57
CA ALA A 245 -12.78 -2.18 13.86
C ALA A 245 -11.83 -2.22 12.67
N THR A 246 -10.56 -1.97 12.92
CA THR A 246 -9.50 -2.07 11.92
C THR A 246 -8.61 -3.27 12.23
N TYR A 247 -8.06 -3.90 11.20
CA TYR A 247 -7.21 -5.09 11.33
C TYR A 247 -5.82 -4.77 10.75
N PRO A 248 -5.01 -3.99 11.47
CA PRO A 248 -3.79 -3.45 10.89
C PRO A 248 -2.72 -4.50 10.62
N ASN A 249 -2.68 -5.59 11.41
CA ASN A 249 -1.59 -6.58 11.32
C ASN A 249 -1.99 -7.97 11.79
N TYR A 250 -1.27 -8.99 11.27
CA TYR A 250 -1.33 -10.37 11.73
C TYR A 250 0.01 -10.70 12.39
N TYR A 251 -0.01 -11.18 13.63
CA TYR A 251 1.19 -11.56 14.36
C TYR A 251 1.15 -13.05 14.74
N PHE A 252 2.32 -13.64 14.92
CA PHE A 252 2.47 -14.95 15.52
C PHE A 252 3.00 -14.77 16.94
N GLN A 253 2.46 -15.50 17.90
CA GLN A 253 3.09 -15.59 19.20
C GLN A 253 4.42 -16.34 19.10
N GLU A 254 5.39 -15.98 19.95
CA GLU A 254 6.67 -16.70 20.06
C GLU A 254 6.50 -18.19 20.38
N SER A 255 5.37 -18.58 20.96
CA SER A 255 4.98 -19.97 21.20
C SER A 255 4.64 -20.78 19.94
N GLY A 256 4.67 -20.17 18.75
CA GLY A 256 4.27 -20.81 17.49
C GLY A 256 2.75 -20.92 17.28
N LYS A 257 1.95 -20.49 18.24
CA LYS A 257 0.48 -20.40 18.11
C LYS A 257 0.15 -19.20 17.22
N LYS A 258 -0.60 -19.43 16.15
CA LYS A 258 -1.13 -18.34 15.31
C LYS A 258 -2.09 -17.51 16.15
N VAL A 259 -1.68 -16.31 16.52
CA VAL A 259 -2.54 -15.34 17.17
C VAL A 259 -2.69 -14.16 16.26
N ARG A 260 -3.91 -13.80 15.98
CA ARG A 260 -4.19 -12.55 15.29
C ARG A 260 -4.38 -11.47 16.32
N TYR A 261 -3.39 -10.62 16.42
CA TYR A 261 -3.58 -9.32 17.02
C TYR A 261 -4.19 -8.45 15.95
N GLY A 262 -5.41 -8.07 16.09
CA GLY A 262 -5.97 -7.40 14.97
C GLY A 262 -7.23 -6.63 15.22
N ILE A 263 -7.36 -5.96 16.35
CA ILE A 263 -8.40 -4.97 16.42
C ILE A 263 -7.82 -3.72 17.04
N ARG A 264 -7.45 -2.80 16.21
CA ARG A 264 -7.43 -1.42 16.62
C ARG A 264 -8.85 -1.01 16.85
N GLY A 265 -9.09 -0.78 18.10
CA GLY A 265 -10.18 -0.01 18.61
C GLY A 265 -11.50 -0.21 17.88
N CYS A 266 -12.41 -0.81 18.53
CA CYS A 266 -13.74 -0.32 18.38
C CYS A 266 -13.66 1.15 18.69
N ARG A 267 -13.54 1.98 17.69
CA ARG A 267 -13.67 3.41 17.82
C ARG A 267 -15.13 3.67 18.07
N ALA A 268 -15.53 3.38 19.33
CA ALA A 268 -16.88 3.62 19.75
C ALA A 268 -17.09 5.12 19.74
N ALA A 269 -17.96 5.54 18.91
CA ALA A 269 -18.83 6.68 18.95
C ALA A 269 -18.35 7.93 19.71
N SER A 270 -18.56 9.06 19.10
CA SER A 270 -18.37 10.34 19.73
C SER A 270 -18.95 10.37 21.14
N ILE A 271 -18.08 10.61 22.11
CA ILE A 271 -18.46 10.85 23.49
C ILE A 271 -18.92 12.30 23.52
N ARG A 272 -20.17 12.57 23.84
CA ARG A 272 -20.57 13.92 24.26
C ARG A 272 -20.00 14.12 25.66
N SER A 273 -19.07 15.06 25.82
CA SER A 273 -18.69 15.50 27.16
C SER A 273 -19.95 16.04 27.83
N SER A 274 -20.29 15.48 28.97
CA SER A 274 -21.34 16.00 29.86
C SER A 274 -20.90 17.27 30.62
N ALA A 275 -20.07 18.10 30.02
CA ALA A 275 -19.57 19.35 30.60
C ALA A 275 -20.03 20.51 29.72
N ALA A 276 -21.30 20.83 29.78
CA ALA A 276 -21.88 22.16 29.53
C ALA A 276 -23.39 22.08 29.83
N ASP A 277 -23.75 22.17 31.07
CA ASP A 277 -24.96 22.81 31.57
C ASP A 277 -24.56 23.70 32.75
#